data_5351b1e03588db7f9f61c3e8670dd9c6
#
_entry.id   5351b1e03588db7f9f61c3e8670dd9c6
#
_cell.length_a   1.000
_cell.length_b   1.000
_cell.length_c   1.000
_cell.angle_alpha   90.00
_cell.angle_beta   90.00
_cell.angle_gamma   90.00
#
_symmetry.space_group_name_H-M   'P 1'
#
loop_
_entity.id
_entity.type
_entity.pdbx_description
1 polymer ?
#
loop_
_entity_poly.entity_id
_entity_poly.type
_entity_poly.pdbx_seq_one_letter_code
_entity_poly.pdbx_strand_id
1 'polypeptide(L)'
;MPQARALLAVLTLVVLAACGKGTPITSGTPTPPPTPPPAVTAQYTIPTASSRPVGIALGSDGNLWFTEFAASKLGQLLHGGHIMEQVTPSRKAEPNGIASGSGPNLNLWFTETNRGKVGQITVVGQPFVEYTLPNPAARPVGITLGADGNMWLTDPGTNSIWRVQSIRRKPYVTFTQYKLTGNAQPATITNGPDDALWFTEPGTNRIGRLPTTGYPLNEYDIPTKDAKPAGIAPSLDKTLWFTEEKSRKIATISLAGVVTAEYPVPNAMSPNQILQGVDGNFYFTDTAGNKIGQFFFRGHHVNYYNIPTANSEPTAMVLGLDSQIYLVESAGNKIAQFRYFAV
;
A
#
# COMPACT_ATOMS: atom_id res chain seq x y z
N MET A 1 28.69 38.15 3.86
CA MET A 1 29.66 38.49 2.81
C MET A 1 30.78 37.43 2.84
N PRO A 2 31.24 36.83 1.72
CA PRO A 2 30.90 37.08 0.33
C PRO A 2 30.36 35.84 -0.39
N GLN A 3 29.75 36.11 -1.56
CA GLN A 3 29.20 35.16 -2.53
C GLN A 3 30.33 34.42 -3.28
N ALA A 4 30.19 33.10 -3.48
CA ALA A 4 30.98 32.35 -4.46
C ALA A 4 30.15 32.13 -5.73
N ARG A 5 30.56 32.80 -6.82
CA ARG A 5 30.04 32.61 -8.18
C ARG A 5 30.68 31.36 -8.78
N ALA A 6 29.88 30.41 -9.26
CA ALA A 6 30.35 29.32 -10.08
C ALA A 6 30.58 29.80 -11.53
N LEU A 7 31.80 29.57 -12.03
CA LEU A 7 32.24 29.88 -13.39
C LEU A 7 31.86 28.71 -14.31
N LEU A 8 31.03 29.00 -15.33
CA LEU A 8 30.69 28.05 -16.41
C LEU A 8 31.80 28.17 -17.48
N ALA A 9 32.64 27.14 -17.61
CA ALA A 9 33.66 27.07 -18.68
C ALA A 9 32.97 26.50 -19.96
N VAL A 10 32.85 27.34 -20.97
CA VAL A 10 32.48 26.94 -22.34
C VAL A 10 33.75 26.50 -23.06
N LEU A 11 33.81 25.20 -23.39
CA LEU A 11 34.91 24.65 -24.19
C LEU A 11 34.53 24.76 -25.69
N THR A 12 35.15 25.70 -26.40
CA THR A 12 34.95 25.87 -27.82
C THR A 12 35.91 24.90 -28.57
N LEU A 13 35.36 23.89 -29.23
CA LEU A 13 36.12 22.97 -30.09
C LEU A 13 36.21 23.56 -31.51
N VAL A 14 37.39 23.91 -31.93
CA VAL A 14 37.68 24.31 -33.32
C VAL A 14 37.92 23.04 -34.15
N VAL A 15 37.01 22.78 -35.12
CA VAL A 15 37.17 21.68 -36.08
C VAL A 15 37.76 22.24 -37.38
N LEU A 16 38.96 21.83 -37.72
CA LEU A 16 39.56 22.08 -39.03
C LEU A 16 38.81 21.22 -40.07
N ALA A 17 38.27 21.88 -41.10
CA ALA A 17 37.67 21.21 -42.22
C ALA A 17 38.74 20.66 -43.18
N ALA A 18 38.83 19.34 -43.30
CA ALA A 18 39.49 18.66 -44.41
C ALA A 18 38.45 18.23 -45.42
N CYS A 19 38.60 18.75 -46.63
CA CYS A 19 37.73 18.44 -47.79
C CYS A 19 38.01 17.01 -48.27
N GLY A 20 37.14 16.05 -47.96
CA GLY A 20 37.09 14.71 -48.55
C GLY A 20 35.67 14.40 -48.95
N LYS A 21 35.43 14.05 -50.22
CA LYS A 21 34.14 13.59 -50.73
C LYS A 21 33.81 12.25 -50.06
N GLY A 22 33.02 12.31 -48.97
CA GLY A 22 32.45 11.15 -48.33
C GLY A 22 30.94 11.16 -48.46
N THR A 23 30.34 10.03 -48.80
CA THR A 23 28.90 9.75 -48.81
C THR A 23 28.27 10.19 -47.49
N PRO A 24 27.05 10.74 -47.47
CA PRO A 24 26.42 11.16 -46.22
C PRO A 24 26.15 9.94 -45.34
N ILE A 25 26.85 9.86 -44.23
CA ILE A 25 26.53 8.94 -43.14
C ILE A 25 25.27 9.50 -42.50
N THR A 26 24.11 8.91 -42.76
CA THR A 26 22.91 9.17 -42.00
C THR A 26 23.19 8.72 -40.55
N SER A 27 23.47 9.68 -39.68
CA SER A 27 23.53 9.45 -38.24
C SER A 27 22.10 9.13 -37.76
N GLY A 28 21.70 7.87 -37.90
CA GLY A 28 20.55 7.36 -37.19
C GLY A 28 20.86 7.48 -35.70
N THR A 29 20.18 8.38 -35.00
CA THR A 29 20.12 8.35 -33.54
C THR A 29 19.77 6.93 -33.12
N PRO A 30 20.57 6.26 -32.29
CA PRO A 30 20.20 4.92 -31.83
C PRO A 30 18.86 5.01 -31.14
N THR A 31 17.85 4.37 -31.73
CA THR A 31 16.55 4.19 -31.04
C THR A 31 16.84 3.49 -29.72
N PRO A 32 16.42 4.07 -28.58
CA PRO A 32 16.59 3.38 -27.29
C PRO A 32 15.94 1.99 -27.41
N PRO A 33 16.53 0.96 -26.77
CA PRO A 33 15.97 -0.38 -26.82
C PRO A 33 14.53 -0.33 -26.31
N PRO A 34 13.63 -1.11 -26.91
CA PRO A 34 12.23 -1.11 -26.50
C PRO A 34 12.14 -1.46 -25.01
N THR A 35 11.39 -0.66 -24.28
CA THR A 35 11.16 -0.89 -22.85
C THR A 35 10.47 -2.25 -22.69
N PRO A 36 11.00 -3.18 -21.87
CA PRO A 36 10.38 -4.48 -21.72
C PRO A 36 8.98 -4.35 -21.10
N PRO A 37 8.00 -5.21 -21.45
CA PRO A 37 6.63 -5.11 -20.97
C PRO A 37 6.55 -5.24 -19.44
N PRO A 38 5.50 -4.69 -18.79
CA PRO A 38 5.25 -4.88 -17.38
C PRO A 38 5.16 -6.38 -17.03
N ALA A 39 5.83 -6.79 -15.96
CA ALA A 39 5.85 -8.19 -15.55
C ALA A 39 6.29 -8.35 -14.08
N VAL A 40 5.95 -9.49 -13.47
CA VAL A 40 6.63 -9.96 -12.27
C VAL A 40 8.07 -10.31 -12.64
N THR A 41 9.03 -9.60 -12.05
CA THR A 41 10.47 -9.70 -12.40
C THR A 41 11.26 -10.49 -11.39
N ALA A 42 10.79 -10.58 -10.14
CA ALA A 42 11.40 -11.36 -9.08
C ALA A 42 10.34 -11.89 -8.11
N GLN A 43 10.63 -13.01 -7.48
CA GLN A 43 9.84 -13.58 -6.41
C GLN A 43 10.77 -14.08 -5.31
N TYR A 44 10.48 -13.68 -4.07
CA TYR A 44 11.27 -13.98 -2.89
C TYR A 44 10.47 -14.92 -2.00
N THR A 45 10.91 -16.18 -1.89
CA THR A 45 10.25 -17.18 -1.04
C THR A 45 10.52 -16.89 0.42
N ILE A 46 9.45 -16.85 1.23
CA ILE A 46 9.52 -16.64 2.68
C ILE A 46 10.05 -17.92 3.32
N PRO A 47 11.08 -17.84 4.19
CA PRO A 47 11.71 -19.02 4.78
C PRO A 47 10.76 -19.91 5.59
N THR A 48 9.86 -19.31 6.37
CA THR A 48 8.83 -20.07 7.09
C THR A 48 7.75 -20.53 6.13
N ALA A 49 7.64 -21.85 5.97
CA ALA A 49 6.63 -22.45 5.09
C ALA A 49 5.21 -22.14 5.58
N SER A 50 4.31 -21.89 4.62
CA SER A 50 2.89 -21.60 4.89
C SER A 50 2.67 -20.48 5.89
N SER A 51 3.57 -19.48 5.90
CA SER A 51 3.48 -18.34 6.82
C SER A 51 2.27 -17.44 6.57
N ARG A 52 1.66 -17.54 5.37
CA ARG A 52 0.49 -16.77 4.92
C ARG A 52 0.70 -15.27 5.13
N PRO A 53 1.61 -14.65 4.39
CA PRO A 53 1.83 -13.22 4.49
C PRO A 53 0.58 -12.45 4.03
N VAL A 54 0.31 -11.26 4.66
CA VAL A 54 -0.92 -10.49 4.39
C VAL A 54 -0.64 -9.02 4.11
N GLY A 55 0.01 -8.31 5.03
CA GLY A 55 0.32 -6.89 4.91
C GLY A 55 1.76 -6.65 4.49
N ILE A 56 2.01 -5.54 3.80
CA ILE A 56 3.36 -5.09 3.40
C ILE A 56 3.48 -3.57 3.50
N ALA A 57 4.61 -3.08 3.96
CA ALA A 57 4.93 -1.66 4.05
C ALA A 57 6.40 -1.39 3.73
N LEU A 58 6.68 -0.20 3.23
CA LEU A 58 8.04 0.30 3.09
C LEU A 58 8.50 0.86 4.44
N GLY A 59 9.57 0.29 4.99
CA GLY A 59 10.21 0.79 6.20
C GLY A 59 11.02 2.06 5.93
N SER A 60 11.26 2.84 6.96
CA SER A 60 12.13 4.03 6.88
C SER A 60 13.61 3.70 6.65
N ASP A 61 13.98 2.43 6.82
CA ASP A 61 15.28 1.86 6.46
C ASP A 61 15.40 1.51 4.96
N GLY A 62 14.33 1.77 4.20
CA GLY A 62 14.23 1.46 2.77
C GLY A 62 13.95 -0.01 2.46
N ASN A 63 13.89 -0.89 3.45
CA ASN A 63 13.53 -2.28 3.27
C ASN A 63 12.01 -2.47 3.30
N LEU A 64 11.55 -3.59 2.74
CA LEU A 64 10.14 -3.94 2.80
C LEU A 64 9.87 -4.82 4.00
N TRP A 65 8.87 -4.47 4.78
CA TRP A 65 8.42 -5.20 5.94
C TRP A 65 7.04 -5.78 5.68
N PHE A 66 6.81 -7.02 6.10
CA PHE A 66 5.55 -7.71 5.87
C PHE A 66 5.13 -8.54 7.08
N THR A 67 3.84 -8.79 7.18
CA THR A 67 3.26 -9.62 8.24
C THR A 67 3.12 -11.06 7.77
N GLU A 68 3.44 -12.01 8.65
CA GLU A 68 3.28 -13.45 8.45
C GLU A 68 2.16 -13.95 9.36
N PHE A 69 0.93 -13.83 8.87
CA PHE A 69 -0.30 -14.03 9.64
C PHE A 69 -0.34 -15.38 10.36
N ALA A 70 -0.11 -16.49 9.64
CA ALA A 70 -0.20 -17.83 10.21
C ALA A 70 1.02 -18.18 11.09
N ALA A 71 2.17 -17.54 10.85
CA ALA A 71 3.40 -17.84 11.57
C ALA A 71 3.60 -16.96 12.82
N SER A 72 2.79 -15.91 13.02
CA SER A 72 2.99 -14.92 14.09
C SER A 72 4.39 -14.29 14.03
N LYS A 73 4.78 -13.84 12.84
CA LYS A 73 6.07 -13.21 12.56
C LYS A 73 5.92 -11.92 11.79
N LEU A 74 6.96 -11.11 11.82
CA LEU A 74 7.23 -10.07 10.82
C LEU A 74 8.42 -10.51 9.98
N GLY A 75 8.29 -10.37 8.67
CA GLY A 75 9.38 -10.55 7.71
C GLY A 75 9.91 -9.20 7.23
N GLN A 76 11.20 -9.16 6.91
CA GLN A 76 11.88 -8.02 6.31
C GLN A 76 12.61 -8.49 5.05
N LEU A 77 12.23 -7.96 3.89
CA LEU A 77 12.93 -8.17 2.64
C LEU A 77 13.98 -7.07 2.46
N LEU A 78 15.24 -7.46 2.56
CA LEU A 78 16.40 -6.57 2.41
C LEU A 78 16.69 -6.28 0.93
N HIS A 79 17.39 -5.15 0.69
CA HIS A 79 18.03 -4.91 -0.60
C HIS A 79 18.94 -6.11 -0.96
N GLY A 80 18.74 -6.69 -2.14
CA GLY A 80 19.46 -7.91 -2.54
C GLY A 80 18.67 -9.21 -2.37
N GLY A 81 17.43 -9.13 -1.85
CA GLY A 81 16.47 -10.24 -1.90
C GLY A 81 16.53 -11.22 -0.74
N HIS A 82 17.35 -10.96 0.29
CA HIS A 82 17.38 -11.77 1.49
C HIS A 82 16.21 -11.42 2.43
N ILE A 83 15.54 -12.44 2.98
CA ILE A 83 14.46 -12.27 3.95
C ILE A 83 14.95 -12.63 5.36
N MET A 84 14.72 -11.70 6.29
CA MET A 84 14.87 -11.91 7.73
C MET A 84 13.50 -12.03 8.37
N GLU A 85 13.36 -12.90 9.36
CA GLU A 85 12.09 -13.12 10.07
C GLU A 85 12.26 -12.89 11.58
N GLN A 86 11.25 -12.32 12.21
CA GLN A 86 11.21 -12.04 13.64
C GLN A 86 9.88 -12.49 14.23
N VAL A 87 9.92 -13.28 15.31
CA VAL A 87 8.73 -13.80 15.99
C VAL A 87 8.10 -12.68 16.84
N THR A 88 6.79 -12.48 16.72
CA THR A 88 6.06 -11.55 17.59
C THR A 88 6.01 -12.10 19.03
N PRO A 89 6.01 -11.24 20.06
CA PRO A 89 5.97 -11.71 21.46
C PRO A 89 4.71 -12.50 21.78
N SER A 90 3.56 -12.11 21.21
CA SER A 90 2.30 -12.82 21.38
C SER A 90 2.23 -14.06 20.50
N ARG A 91 2.01 -15.23 21.13
CA ARG A 91 1.71 -16.46 20.37
C ARG A 91 0.36 -16.36 19.69
N LYS A 92 0.25 -16.87 18.44
CA LYS A 92 -0.97 -16.80 17.63
C LYS A 92 -1.48 -15.35 17.54
N ALA A 93 -0.57 -14.43 17.28
CA ALA A 93 -0.87 -13.01 17.15
C ALA A 93 -1.73 -12.71 15.93
N GLU A 94 -1.53 -13.48 14.85
CA GLU A 94 -2.14 -13.24 13.54
C GLU A 94 -1.90 -11.79 13.08
N PRO A 95 -0.59 -11.38 12.92
CA PRO A 95 -0.29 -10.04 12.48
C PRO A 95 -0.86 -9.80 11.07
N ASN A 96 -1.58 -8.68 10.90
CA ASN A 96 -2.34 -8.39 9.68
C ASN A 96 -1.82 -7.12 8.98
N GLY A 97 -2.38 -5.96 9.29
CA GLY A 97 -1.91 -4.70 8.72
C GLY A 97 -0.55 -4.28 9.29
N ILE A 98 0.25 -3.60 8.47
CA ILE A 98 1.54 -3.02 8.85
C ILE A 98 1.70 -1.66 8.18
N ALA A 99 2.25 -0.68 8.91
CA ALA A 99 2.50 0.66 8.41
C ALA A 99 3.70 1.30 9.10
N SER A 100 4.39 2.19 8.40
CA SER A 100 5.42 3.04 8.99
C SER A 100 4.77 4.10 9.88
N GLY A 101 5.34 4.30 11.08
CA GLY A 101 4.92 5.33 12.02
C GLY A 101 5.69 6.63 11.83
N SER A 102 5.31 7.64 12.63
CA SER A 102 6.00 8.93 12.71
C SER A 102 7.03 8.94 13.86
N GLY A 103 7.95 9.89 13.80
CA GLY A 103 8.87 10.22 14.89
C GLY A 103 10.31 9.75 14.67
N PRO A 104 11.22 10.12 15.59
CA PRO A 104 12.66 9.96 15.40
C PRO A 104 13.14 8.50 15.39
N ASN A 105 12.36 7.58 15.92
CA ASN A 105 12.72 6.16 15.97
C ASN A 105 12.21 5.35 14.79
N LEU A 106 11.49 5.99 13.85
CA LEU A 106 11.07 5.39 12.58
C LEU A 106 10.49 3.98 12.74
N ASN A 107 9.58 3.84 13.69
CA ASN A 107 9.02 2.54 14.05
C ASN A 107 8.00 2.07 13.01
N LEU A 108 7.93 0.76 12.85
CA LEU A 108 6.83 0.09 12.17
C LEU A 108 5.76 -0.28 13.20
N TRP A 109 4.52 -0.15 12.80
CA TRP A 109 3.36 -0.54 13.58
C TRP A 109 2.58 -1.62 12.85
N PHE A 110 2.06 -2.59 13.58
CA PHE A 110 1.28 -3.69 13.02
C PHE A 110 0.13 -4.08 13.92
N THR A 111 -0.93 -4.60 13.35
CA THR A 111 -2.09 -5.10 14.08
C THR A 111 -1.92 -6.57 14.41
N GLU A 112 -2.36 -6.98 15.58
CA GLU A 112 -2.44 -8.38 16.02
C GLU A 112 -3.91 -8.77 16.19
N THR A 113 -4.51 -9.24 15.09
CA THR A 113 -5.95 -9.45 14.98
C THR A 113 -6.49 -10.38 16.07
N ASN A 114 -5.85 -11.54 16.26
CA ASN A 114 -6.34 -12.54 17.21
C ASN A 114 -6.11 -12.16 18.69
N ARG A 115 -5.27 -11.18 18.95
CA ARG A 115 -4.94 -10.73 20.32
C ARG A 115 -5.56 -9.42 20.73
N GLY A 116 -6.24 -8.72 19.78
CA GLY A 116 -6.78 -7.39 20.03
C GLY A 116 -5.69 -6.40 20.46
N LYS A 117 -4.51 -6.47 19.79
CA LYS A 117 -3.37 -5.63 20.09
C LYS A 117 -2.88 -4.86 18.88
N VAL A 118 -2.08 -3.84 19.15
CA VAL A 118 -1.22 -3.21 18.16
C VAL A 118 0.23 -3.36 18.65
N GLY A 119 1.10 -3.82 17.76
CA GLY A 119 2.53 -3.97 18.01
C GLY A 119 3.33 -2.85 17.38
N GLN A 120 4.49 -2.58 17.95
CA GLN A 120 5.47 -1.63 17.44
C GLN A 120 6.85 -2.29 17.44
N ILE A 121 7.62 -2.05 16.38
CA ILE A 121 9.01 -2.53 16.26
C ILE A 121 9.85 -1.43 15.61
N THR A 122 11.12 -1.31 16.01
CA THR A 122 12.07 -0.44 15.33
C THR A 122 12.53 -1.08 14.02
N VAL A 123 12.92 -0.29 13.03
CA VAL A 123 13.44 -0.81 11.75
C VAL A 123 14.76 -1.60 11.90
N VAL A 124 15.43 -1.49 13.03
CA VAL A 124 16.58 -2.34 13.38
C VAL A 124 16.15 -3.68 14.00
N GLY A 125 14.83 -3.92 14.13
CA GLY A 125 14.26 -5.21 14.47
C GLY A 125 14.06 -5.51 15.94
N GLN A 126 14.39 -4.63 16.87
CA GLN A 126 14.22 -4.84 18.30
C GLN A 126 14.21 -3.51 19.08
N PRO A 127 13.53 -3.41 20.23
CA PRO A 127 12.60 -4.38 20.81
C PRO A 127 11.19 -4.29 20.20
N PHE A 128 10.42 -5.38 20.31
CA PHE A 128 8.97 -5.33 20.14
C PHE A 128 8.30 -4.71 21.37
N VAL A 129 7.29 -3.89 21.13
CA VAL A 129 6.38 -3.40 22.18
C VAL A 129 4.95 -3.66 21.71
N GLU A 130 4.13 -4.23 22.58
CA GLU A 130 2.74 -4.55 22.30
C GLU A 130 1.81 -3.77 23.22
N TYR A 131 0.71 -3.26 22.69
CA TYR A 131 -0.30 -2.52 23.42
C TYR A 131 -1.66 -3.16 23.19
N THR A 132 -2.34 -3.56 24.27
CA THR A 132 -3.67 -4.18 24.19
C THR A 132 -4.74 -3.10 24.05
N LEU A 133 -5.63 -3.26 23.06
CA LEU A 133 -6.80 -2.40 22.91
C LEU A 133 -7.74 -2.60 24.12
N PRO A 134 -8.38 -1.53 24.60
CA PRO A 134 -9.21 -1.60 25.83
C PRO A 134 -10.44 -2.51 25.74
N ASN A 135 -10.87 -2.83 24.50
CA ASN A 135 -12.04 -3.69 24.29
C ASN A 135 -11.58 -5.14 23.99
N PRO A 136 -12.00 -6.15 24.78
CA PRO A 136 -11.58 -7.54 24.59
C PRO A 136 -12.13 -8.20 23.32
N ALA A 137 -13.17 -7.60 22.72
CA ALA A 137 -13.70 -8.04 21.42
C ALA A 137 -12.90 -7.48 20.22
N ALA A 138 -11.90 -6.63 20.45
CA ALA A 138 -11.13 -6.02 19.38
C ALA A 138 -10.43 -7.07 18.48
N ARG A 139 -10.51 -6.84 17.19
CA ARG A 139 -9.87 -7.65 16.12
C ARG A 139 -9.32 -6.71 15.05
N PRO A 140 -8.30 -5.89 15.39
CA PRO A 140 -7.78 -4.88 14.47
C PRO A 140 -7.18 -5.53 13.22
N VAL A 141 -7.44 -4.91 12.05
CA VAL A 141 -6.97 -5.41 10.75
C VAL A 141 -6.14 -4.37 9.99
N GLY A 142 -6.75 -3.34 9.43
CA GLY A 142 -6.04 -2.27 8.72
C GLY A 142 -5.35 -1.30 9.66
N ILE A 143 -4.25 -0.70 9.21
CA ILE A 143 -3.50 0.32 9.96
C ILE A 143 -2.90 1.35 9.01
N THR A 144 -2.93 2.61 9.39
CA THR A 144 -2.29 3.71 8.65
C THR A 144 -1.80 4.79 9.61
N LEU A 145 -0.83 5.58 9.14
CA LEU A 145 -0.41 6.80 9.80
C LEU A 145 -1.35 7.93 9.39
N GLY A 146 -2.00 8.58 10.34
CA GLY A 146 -2.80 9.78 10.10
C GLY A 146 -1.95 11.04 9.94
N ALA A 147 -2.50 12.08 9.32
CA ALA A 147 -1.85 13.39 9.20
C ALA A 147 -1.53 14.05 10.55
N ASP A 148 -2.23 13.63 11.62
CA ASP A 148 -1.99 14.04 13.00
C ASP A 148 -0.77 13.36 13.66
N GLY A 149 -0.07 12.48 12.93
CA GLY A 149 1.07 11.71 13.41
C GLY A 149 0.72 10.54 14.33
N ASN A 150 -0.57 10.24 14.51
CA ASN A 150 -1.04 9.07 15.26
C ASN A 150 -1.31 7.88 14.33
N MET A 151 -1.29 6.67 14.89
CA MET A 151 -1.73 5.49 14.15
C MET A 151 -3.24 5.33 14.23
N TRP A 152 -3.84 4.89 13.14
CA TRP A 152 -5.27 4.67 13.04
C TRP A 152 -5.56 3.26 12.53
N LEU A 153 -6.49 2.57 13.19
CA LEU A 153 -6.79 1.16 12.95
C LEU A 153 -8.25 0.99 12.56
N THR A 154 -8.51 0.06 11.67
CA THR A 154 -9.86 -0.52 11.49
C THR A 154 -10.02 -1.73 12.39
N ASP A 155 -11.18 -1.87 12.99
CA ASP A 155 -11.48 -2.98 13.90
C ASP A 155 -12.90 -3.53 13.64
N PRO A 156 -13.03 -4.56 12.80
CA PRO A 156 -14.31 -5.22 12.56
C PRO A 156 -14.86 -5.93 13.81
N GLY A 157 -14.01 -6.38 14.72
CA GLY A 157 -14.45 -7.06 15.95
C GLY A 157 -15.26 -6.16 16.88
N THR A 158 -15.00 -4.86 16.88
CA THR A 158 -15.76 -3.88 17.68
C THR A 158 -16.53 -2.90 16.80
N ASN A 159 -16.56 -3.10 15.48
CA ASN A 159 -17.20 -2.20 14.51
C ASN A 159 -16.76 -0.75 14.69
N SER A 160 -15.46 -0.50 14.64
CA SER A 160 -14.88 0.79 15.05
C SER A 160 -13.61 1.15 14.26
N ILE A 161 -13.30 2.45 14.32
CA ILE A 161 -11.97 2.97 14.06
C ILE A 161 -11.31 3.31 15.39
N TRP A 162 -10.04 2.98 15.56
CA TRP A 162 -9.26 3.32 16.74
C TRP A 162 -8.14 4.30 16.38
N ARG A 163 -7.97 5.34 17.20
CA ARG A 163 -6.76 6.16 17.21
C ARG A 163 -5.82 5.65 18.30
N VAL A 164 -4.56 5.45 17.95
CA VAL A 164 -3.46 5.08 18.84
C VAL A 164 -2.51 6.26 18.92
N GLN A 165 -2.57 7.00 20.00
CA GLN A 165 -1.75 8.18 20.21
C GLN A 165 -0.56 7.84 21.10
N SER A 166 0.66 8.05 20.58
CA SER A 166 1.89 7.92 21.37
C SER A 166 2.05 9.09 22.35
N ILE A 167 2.39 8.79 23.59
CA ILE A 167 2.63 9.78 24.62
C ILE A 167 3.99 9.53 25.32
N ARG A 168 4.62 10.59 25.85
CA ARG A 168 5.98 10.49 26.43
C ARG A 168 6.07 9.77 27.77
N ARG A 169 4.94 9.55 28.44
CA ARG A 169 4.87 8.92 29.79
C ARG A 169 4.01 7.67 29.74
N LYS A 170 4.23 6.73 30.66
CA LYS A 170 3.36 5.56 30.78
C LYS A 170 1.89 5.99 30.86
N PRO A 171 0.96 5.30 30.16
CA PRO A 171 1.12 4.00 29.50
C PRO A 171 1.80 4.03 28.10
N TYR A 172 2.42 5.10 27.67
CA TYR A 172 3.11 5.36 26.39
C TYR A 172 2.19 5.45 25.17
N VAL A 173 1.00 4.89 25.23
CA VAL A 173 -0.06 5.07 24.25
C VAL A 173 -1.40 5.30 24.92
N THR A 174 -2.27 6.06 24.26
CA THR A 174 -3.70 6.16 24.58
C THR A 174 -4.52 5.74 23.39
N PHE A 175 -5.70 5.19 23.67
CA PHE A 175 -6.64 4.72 22.64
C PHE A 175 -7.91 5.54 22.66
N THR A 176 -8.39 5.94 21.49
CA THR A 176 -9.70 6.55 21.32
C THR A 176 -10.49 5.73 20.32
N GLN A 177 -11.72 5.34 20.68
CA GLN A 177 -12.60 4.52 19.86
C GLN A 177 -13.68 5.37 19.20
N TYR A 178 -13.88 5.19 17.90
CA TYR A 178 -14.93 5.82 17.09
C TYR A 178 -15.82 4.71 16.53
N LYS A 179 -17.06 4.63 17.02
CA LYS A 179 -18.03 3.61 16.62
C LYS A 179 -18.62 3.92 15.25
N LEU A 180 -18.77 2.88 14.42
CA LEU A 180 -19.42 2.94 13.12
C LEU A 180 -20.88 2.52 13.24
N THR A 181 -21.70 2.93 12.26
CA THR A 181 -23.11 2.56 12.21
C THR A 181 -23.30 1.16 11.60
N GLY A 182 -24.43 0.53 11.89
CA GLY A 182 -24.73 -0.81 11.37
C GLY A 182 -23.69 -1.87 11.75
N ASN A 183 -23.44 -2.77 10.83
CA ASN A 183 -22.37 -3.78 10.90
C ASN A 183 -21.36 -3.50 9.78
N ALA A 184 -20.62 -2.40 9.90
CA ALA A 184 -19.72 -1.88 8.85
C ALA A 184 -18.59 -2.82 8.48
N GLN A 185 -18.08 -3.57 9.45
CA GLN A 185 -16.91 -4.46 9.26
C GLN A 185 -15.73 -3.75 8.58
N PRO A 186 -15.23 -2.63 9.14
CA PRO A 186 -14.21 -1.81 8.47
C PRO A 186 -12.97 -2.62 8.15
N ALA A 187 -12.43 -2.43 6.93
CA ALA A 187 -11.32 -3.23 6.42
C ALA A 187 -10.08 -2.37 6.12
N THR A 188 -9.91 -1.88 4.91
CA THR A 188 -8.75 -1.06 4.53
C THR A 188 -8.95 0.38 4.99
N ILE A 189 -7.84 1.01 5.43
CA ILE A 189 -7.81 2.41 5.86
C ILE A 189 -6.60 3.13 5.25
N THR A 190 -6.79 4.38 4.85
CA THR A 190 -5.73 5.25 4.32
C THR A 190 -5.90 6.69 4.79
N ASN A 191 -4.81 7.46 4.77
CA ASN A 191 -4.88 8.91 4.90
C ASN A 191 -5.29 9.52 3.56
N GLY A 192 -6.33 10.35 3.56
CA GLY A 192 -6.81 11.01 2.35
C GLY A 192 -6.06 12.30 2.01
N PRO A 193 -6.29 12.86 0.82
CA PRO A 193 -5.69 14.13 0.40
C PRO A 193 -6.16 15.36 1.19
N ASP A 194 -7.17 15.18 2.03
CA ASP A 194 -7.77 16.18 2.93
C ASP A 194 -7.35 15.98 4.39
N ASP A 195 -6.27 15.22 4.62
CA ASP A 195 -5.75 14.87 5.95
C ASP A 195 -6.73 14.10 6.85
N ALA A 196 -7.86 13.63 6.31
CA ALA A 196 -8.80 12.76 6.99
C ALA A 196 -8.49 11.28 6.71
N LEU A 197 -8.94 10.41 7.60
CA LEU A 197 -8.91 8.97 7.39
C LEU A 197 -10.08 8.58 6.51
N TRP A 198 -9.79 7.74 5.51
CA TRP A 198 -10.79 7.15 4.63
C TRP A 198 -10.69 5.64 4.71
N PHE A 199 -11.80 4.95 4.79
CA PHE A 199 -11.82 3.50 4.99
C PHE A 199 -13.00 2.83 4.30
N THR A 200 -12.84 1.57 3.97
CA THR A 200 -13.87 0.74 3.36
C THR A 200 -14.72 0.05 4.41
N GLU A 201 -16.02 -0.04 4.15
CA GLU A 201 -17.02 -0.70 5.00
C GLU A 201 -17.76 -1.78 4.19
N PRO A 202 -17.16 -2.96 3.98
CA PRO A 202 -17.77 -4.01 3.17
C PRO A 202 -19.10 -4.53 3.75
N GLY A 203 -19.31 -4.46 5.07
CA GLY A 203 -20.53 -4.95 5.71
C GLY A 203 -21.75 -4.04 5.54
N THR A 204 -21.55 -2.75 5.29
CA THR A 204 -22.63 -1.76 5.06
C THR A 204 -22.66 -1.21 3.64
N ASN A 205 -21.73 -1.63 2.78
CA ASN A 205 -21.58 -1.15 1.40
C ASN A 205 -21.31 0.35 1.32
N ARG A 206 -20.36 0.84 2.15
CA ARG A 206 -20.04 2.26 2.31
C ARG A 206 -18.54 2.53 2.25
N ILE A 207 -18.23 3.81 2.08
CA ILE A 207 -16.91 4.39 2.34
C ILE A 207 -17.04 5.34 3.54
N GLY A 208 -16.24 5.12 4.57
CA GLY A 208 -16.21 5.98 5.75
C GLY A 208 -15.14 7.06 5.64
N ARG A 209 -15.38 8.24 6.24
CA ARG A 209 -14.45 9.34 6.39
C ARG A 209 -14.46 9.87 7.83
N LEU A 210 -13.28 9.93 8.45
CA LEU A 210 -13.10 10.40 9.82
C LEU A 210 -11.96 11.42 9.86
N PRO A 211 -12.21 12.70 10.17
CA PRO A 211 -11.14 13.66 10.39
C PRO A 211 -10.22 13.23 11.53
N THR A 212 -8.95 13.58 11.47
CA THR A 212 -7.97 13.28 12.54
C THR A 212 -8.30 13.97 13.85
N THR A 213 -9.18 14.98 13.84
CA THR A 213 -9.77 15.59 15.04
C THR A 213 -10.84 14.71 15.71
N GLY A 214 -11.36 13.68 14.99
CA GLY A 214 -12.28 12.69 15.50
C GLY A 214 -13.72 12.80 14.99
N TYR A 215 -14.28 13.97 14.84
CA TYR A 215 -15.65 14.18 14.37
C TYR A 215 -15.75 15.38 13.43
N PRO A 216 -16.72 15.42 12.48
CA PRO A 216 -17.75 14.40 12.27
C PRO A 216 -17.25 13.15 11.56
N LEU A 217 -17.75 11.98 11.96
CA LEU A 217 -17.62 10.74 11.22
C LEU A 217 -18.73 10.71 10.15
N ASN A 218 -18.33 10.53 8.90
CA ASN A 218 -19.28 10.43 7.78
C ASN A 218 -19.15 9.05 7.12
N GLU A 219 -20.27 8.49 6.72
CA GLU A 219 -20.37 7.20 6.03
C GLU A 219 -21.19 7.41 4.76
N TYR A 220 -20.61 7.09 3.58
CA TYR A 220 -21.16 7.38 2.26
C TYR A 220 -21.57 6.11 1.54
N ASP A 221 -22.80 6.01 1.10
CA ASP A 221 -23.33 4.85 0.38
C ASP A 221 -22.68 4.72 -1.00
N ILE A 222 -22.31 3.50 -1.39
CA ILE A 222 -21.87 3.17 -2.75
C ILE A 222 -23.10 2.89 -3.60
N PRO A 223 -23.25 3.54 -4.79
CA PRO A 223 -24.44 3.37 -5.66
C PRO A 223 -24.68 1.94 -6.09
N THR A 224 -23.61 1.20 -6.44
CA THR A 224 -23.71 -0.23 -6.75
C THR A 224 -24.09 -1.02 -5.50
N LYS A 225 -25.22 -1.69 -5.53
CA LYS A 225 -25.67 -2.53 -4.41
C LYS A 225 -24.72 -3.71 -4.21
N ASP A 226 -24.41 -4.01 -2.95
CA ASP A 226 -23.61 -5.16 -2.55
C ASP A 226 -22.25 -5.18 -3.27
N ALA A 227 -21.64 -4.00 -3.44
CA ALA A 227 -20.36 -3.82 -4.13
C ALA A 227 -19.21 -4.49 -3.38
N LYS A 228 -19.29 -4.58 -2.04
CA LYS A 228 -18.26 -5.10 -1.15
C LYS A 228 -16.94 -4.36 -1.34
N PRO A 229 -16.83 -3.08 -0.93
CA PRO A 229 -15.61 -2.31 -1.08
C PRO A 229 -14.46 -2.98 -0.31
N ALA A 230 -13.27 -3.06 -0.96
CA ALA A 230 -12.11 -3.75 -0.38
C ALA A 230 -10.91 -2.81 -0.19
N GLY A 231 -10.14 -2.52 -1.21
CA GLY A 231 -9.01 -1.60 -1.15
C GLY A 231 -9.44 -0.14 -1.35
N ILE A 232 -8.69 0.80 -0.77
CA ILE A 232 -8.86 2.24 -0.98
C ILE A 232 -7.50 2.92 -0.97
N ALA A 233 -7.28 3.86 -1.89
CA ALA A 233 -6.05 4.63 -2.02
C ALA A 233 -6.31 6.09 -2.41
N PRO A 234 -5.50 7.04 -1.91
CA PRO A 234 -5.52 8.41 -2.38
C PRO A 234 -4.94 8.51 -3.79
N SER A 235 -5.36 9.55 -4.52
CA SER A 235 -4.88 9.87 -5.86
C SER A 235 -4.27 11.27 -5.93
N LEU A 236 -3.36 11.47 -6.90
CA LEU A 236 -2.73 12.76 -7.17
C LEU A 236 -3.73 13.84 -7.62
N ASP A 237 -4.89 13.45 -8.14
CA ASP A 237 -5.99 14.35 -8.53
C ASP A 237 -6.87 14.80 -7.34
N LYS A 238 -6.47 14.44 -6.10
CA LYS A 238 -7.17 14.74 -4.84
C LYS A 238 -8.54 14.05 -4.71
N THR A 239 -8.72 12.91 -5.36
CA THR A 239 -9.82 11.98 -5.11
C THR A 239 -9.33 10.74 -4.37
N LEU A 240 -10.22 9.85 -4.01
CA LEU A 240 -9.87 8.51 -3.59
C LEU A 240 -10.42 7.50 -4.58
N TRP A 241 -9.66 6.44 -4.76
CA TRP A 241 -10.02 5.31 -5.61
C TRP A 241 -10.17 4.06 -4.76
N PHE A 242 -11.18 3.28 -5.03
CA PHE A 242 -11.43 2.05 -4.29
C PHE A 242 -11.88 0.91 -5.22
N THR A 243 -11.65 -0.31 -4.77
CA THR A 243 -12.10 -1.52 -5.45
C THR A 243 -13.44 -1.97 -4.90
N GLU A 244 -14.30 -2.46 -5.77
CA GLU A 244 -15.54 -3.11 -5.46
C GLU A 244 -15.41 -4.61 -5.80
N GLU A 245 -15.05 -5.40 -4.78
CA GLU A 245 -14.67 -6.80 -4.97
C GLU A 245 -15.76 -7.63 -5.65
N LYS A 246 -17.00 -7.53 -5.15
CA LYS A 246 -18.11 -8.36 -5.62
C LYS A 246 -18.70 -7.88 -6.94
N SER A 247 -18.77 -6.58 -7.13
CA SER A 247 -19.25 -5.99 -8.39
C SER A 247 -18.22 -5.94 -9.48
N ARG A 248 -16.93 -6.24 -9.16
CA ARG A 248 -15.80 -6.22 -10.10
C ARG A 248 -15.66 -4.87 -10.79
N LYS A 249 -15.56 -3.81 -9.97
CA LYS A 249 -15.35 -2.45 -10.43
C LYS A 249 -14.20 -1.79 -9.70
N ILE A 250 -13.72 -0.72 -10.28
CA ILE A 250 -12.91 0.30 -9.62
C ILE A 250 -13.73 1.58 -9.64
N ALA A 251 -13.79 2.27 -8.52
CA ALA A 251 -14.62 3.46 -8.38
C ALA A 251 -13.84 4.63 -7.78
N THR A 252 -14.34 5.85 -8.01
CA THR A 252 -13.79 7.08 -7.44
C THR A 252 -14.79 7.74 -6.52
N ILE A 253 -14.29 8.32 -5.42
CA ILE A 253 -15.06 9.12 -4.49
C ILE A 253 -14.38 10.46 -4.26
N SER A 254 -15.16 11.55 -4.35
CA SER A 254 -14.69 12.90 -4.06
C SER A 254 -14.54 13.13 -2.56
N LEU A 255 -13.79 14.16 -2.15
CA LEU A 255 -13.65 14.56 -0.75
C LEU A 255 -14.98 15.01 -0.11
N ALA A 256 -15.99 15.31 -0.93
CA ALA A 256 -17.36 15.58 -0.46
C ALA A 256 -18.19 14.30 -0.21
N GLY A 257 -17.60 13.12 -0.44
CA GLY A 257 -18.28 11.83 -0.23
C GLY A 257 -19.20 11.38 -1.37
N VAL A 258 -19.05 11.98 -2.56
CA VAL A 258 -19.82 11.58 -3.73
C VAL A 258 -19.02 10.59 -4.57
N VAL A 259 -19.56 9.39 -4.79
CA VAL A 259 -19.01 8.44 -5.78
C VAL A 259 -19.22 9.03 -7.17
N THR A 260 -18.14 9.42 -7.83
CA THR A 260 -18.17 10.21 -9.08
C THR A 260 -18.15 9.35 -10.32
N ALA A 261 -17.57 8.15 -10.23
CA ALA A 261 -17.54 7.19 -11.31
C ALA A 261 -17.30 5.76 -10.80
N GLU A 262 -17.80 4.79 -11.57
CA GLU A 262 -17.60 3.36 -11.37
C GLU A 262 -17.21 2.74 -12.71
N TYR A 263 -16.06 2.07 -12.76
CA TYR A 263 -15.47 1.50 -13.97
C TYR A 263 -15.45 -0.04 -13.87
N PRO A 264 -16.12 -0.77 -14.76
CA PRO A 264 -16.05 -2.22 -14.79
C PRO A 264 -14.63 -2.73 -15.05
N VAL A 265 -14.23 -3.79 -14.35
CA VAL A 265 -13.00 -4.54 -14.59
C VAL A 265 -13.35 -6.00 -14.96
N PRO A 266 -13.83 -6.24 -16.19
CA PRO A 266 -14.62 -7.41 -16.55
C PRO A 266 -13.85 -8.74 -16.40
N ASN A 267 -12.53 -8.72 -16.50
CA ASN A 267 -11.69 -9.92 -16.39
C ASN A 267 -11.11 -10.13 -14.99
N ALA A 268 -11.44 -9.27 -14.02
CA ALA A 268 -11.12 -9.49 -12.62
C ALA A 268 -12.13 -10.46 -11.99
N MET A 269 -11.67 -11.24 -11.04
CA MET A 269 -12.53 -12.13 -10.24
C MET A 269 -12.79 -11.56 -8.85
N SER A 270 -11.77 -10.95 -8.24
CA SER A 270 -11.83 -10.41 -6.87
C SER A 270 -10.81 -9.25 -6.74
N PRO A 271 -11.11 -8.06 -7.35
CA PRO A 271 -10.25 -6.89 -7.19
C PRO A 271 -10.20 -6.50 -5.71
N ASN A 272 -8.98 -6.38 -5.17
CA ASN A 272 -8.78 -6.18 -3.74
C ASN A 272 -7.97 -4.92 -3.46
N GLN A 273 -6.70 -5.02 -3.07
CA GLN A 273 -5.88 -3.84 -2.79
C GLN A 273 -5.67 -3.00 -4.05
N ILE A 274 -5.61 -1.67 -3.88
CA ILE A 274 -5.36 -0.72 -4.97
C ILE A 274 -4.30 0.29 -4.54
N LEU A 275 -3.47 0.73 -5.47
CA LEU A 275 -2.55 1.85 -5.30
C LEU A 275 -2.37 2.61 -6.61
N GLN A 276 -1.94 3.88 -6.54
CA GLN A 276 -1.52 4.63 -7.71
C GLN A 276 -0.01 4.50 -7.92
N GLY A 277 0.41 4.10 -9.13
CA GLY A 277 1.81 4.05 -9.53
C GLY A 277 2.38 5.45 -9.81
N VAL A 278 3.71 5.56 -9.90
CA VAL A 278 4.38 6.81 -10.26
C VAL A 278 4.09 7.27 -11.70
N ASP A 279 3.58 6.36 -12.55
CA ASP A 279 3.09 6.63 -13.90
C ASP A 279 1.67 7.24 -13.92
N GLY A 280 1.07 7.43 -12.74
CA GLY A 280 -0.29 7.96 -12.57
C GLY A 280 -1.41 6.96 -12.82
N ASN A 281 -1.11 5.73 -13.24
CA ASN A 281 -2.11 4.67 -13.40
C ASN A 281 -2.39 3.98 -12.06
N PHE A 282 -3.52 3.25 -11.99
CA PHE A 282 -3.86 2.48 -10.80
C PHE A 282 -3.52 1.01 -11.00
N TYR A 283 -3.02 0.40 -9.96
CA TYR A 283 -2.72 -1.02 -9.90
C TYR A 283 -3.54 -1.66 -8.80
N PHE A 284 -4.08 -2.84 -9.08
CA PHE A 284 -4.85 -3.59 -8.10
C PHE A 284 -4.51 -5.08 -8.12
N THR A 285 -4.60 -5.72 -6.97
CA THR A 285 -4.52 -7.17 -6.89
C THR A 285 -5.87 -7.77 -7.24
N ASP A 286 -5.87 -8.81 -8.07
CA ASP A 286 -7.02 -9.68 -8.32
C ASP A 286 -6.78 -11.02 -7.60
N THR A 287 -7.24 -11.11 -6.36
CA THR A 287 -6.90 -12.21 -5.46
C THR A 287 -7.32 -13.55 -6.01
N ALA A 288 -8.58 -13.71 -6.42
CA ALA A 288 -9.09 -14.96 -6.99
C ALA A 288 -8.65 -15.18 -8.44
N GLY A 289 -8.36 -14.11 -9.18
CA GLY A 289 -7.86 -14.17 -10.55
C GLY A 289 -6.37 -14.46 -10.67
N ASN A 290 -5.62 -14.42 -9.56
CA ASN A 290 -4.17 -14.62 -9.52
C ASN A 290 -3.41 -13.66 -10.45
N LYS A 291 -3.79 -12.37 -10.46
CA LYS A 291 -3.30 -11.35 -11.39
C LYS A 291 -3.03 -10.03 -10.70
N ILE A 292 -2.29 -9.18 -11.40
CA ILE A 292 -2.23 -7.75 -11.17
C ILE A 292 -3.00 -7.08 -12.30
N GLY A 293 -3.97 -6.22 -11.97
CA GLY A 293 -4.64 -5.35 -12.92
C GLY A 293 -3.97 -3.98 -12.95
N GLN A 294 -3.77 -3.44 -14.15
CA GLN A 294 -3.37 -2.04 -14.37
C GLN A 294 -4.53 -1.31 -15.00
N PHE A 295 -5.13 -0.40 -14.27
CA PHE A 295 -6.17 0.49 -14.77
C PHE A 295 -5.55 1.79 -15.25
N PHE A 296 -5.71 2.08 -16.52
CA PHE A 296 -5.21 3.30 -17.12
C PHE A 296 -6.12 4.47 -16.79
N PHE A 297 -5.59 5.45 -16.05
CA PHE A 297 -6.31 6.66 -15.69
C PHE A 297 -6.83 7.42 -16.90
N ARG A 298 -6.04 7.47 -17.99
CA ARG A 298 -6.47 8.00 -19.27
C ARG A 298 -6.97 6.87 -20.16
N GLY A 299 -8.23 6.95 -20.58
CA GLY A 299 -8.84 5.97 -21.48
C GLY A 299 -9.60 4.84 -20.80
N HIS A 300 -9.53 4.72 -19.47
CA HIS A 300 -10.35 3.84 -18.63
C HIS A 300 -10.39 2.37 -19.09
N HIS A 301 -9.26 1.83 -19.54
CA HIS A 301 -9.11 0.42 -19.89
C HIS A 301 -8.21 -0.31 -18.89
N VAL A 302 -8.23 -1.63 -18.90
CA VAL A 302 -7.48 -2.46 -17.95
C VAL A 302 -6.63 -3.47 -18.71
N ASN A 303 -5.35 -3.55 -18.31
CA ASN A 303 -4.48 -4.66 -18.66
C ASN A 303 -4.32 -5.59 -17.45
N TYR A 304 -4.10 -6.88 -17.71
CA TYR A 304 -3.89 -7.88 -16.68
C TYR A 304 -2.57 -8.62 -16.89
N TYR A 305 -1.86 -8.82 -15.78
CA TYR A 305 -0.58 -9.50 -15.76
C TYR A 305 -0.66 -10.69 -14.81
N ASN A 306 -0.37 -11.88 -15.33
CA ASN A 306 -0.39 -13.10 -14.53
C ASN A 306 0.76 -13.13 -13.51
N ILE A 307 0.45 -13.61 -12.31
CA ILE A 307 1.47 -13.91 -11.31
C ILE A 307 1.95 -15.35 -11.58
N PRO A 308 3.30 -15.56 -11.69
CA PRO A 308 3.84 -16.89 -12.06
C PRO A 308 3.51 -18.01 -11.09
N THR A 309 3.43 -17.70 -9.78
CA THR A 309 2.99 -18.69 -8.77
C THR A 309 1.50 -18.96 -8.94
N ALA A 310 1.13 -20.19 -9.23
CA ALA A 310 -0.28 -20.58 -9.38
C ALA A 310 -1.02 -20.44 -8.04
N ASN A 311 -2.25 -19.92 -8.09
CA ASN A 311 -3.12 -19.75 -6.93
C ASN A 311 -2.44 -19.02 -5.77
N SER A 312 -1.68 -17.98 -6.08
CA SER A 312 -0.85 -17.28 -5.09
C SER A 312 -1.64 -16.41 -4.13
N GLU A 313 -2.92 -16.10 -4.41
CA GLU A 313 -3.78 -15.22 -3.62
C GLU A 313 -3.09 -13.87 -3.33
N PRO A 314 -2.85 -13.02 -4.34
CA PRO A 314 -2.23 -11.72 -4.11
C PRO A 314 -3.14 -10.84 -3.25
N THR A 315 -2.59 -10.23 -2.18
CA THR A 315 -3.35 -9.42 -1.22
C THR A 315 -2.87 -7.97 -1.21
N ALA A 316 -1.86 -7.63 -0.42
CA ALA A 316 -1.36 -6.28 -0.26
C ALA A 316 -0.29 -5.91 -1.29
N MET A 317 -0.19 -4.60 -1.57
CA MET A 317 0.84 -4.01 -2.44
C MET A 317 1.41 -2.73 -1.82
N VAL A 318 2.67 -2.44 -2.16
CA VAL A 318 3.37 -1.20 -1.79
C VAL A 318 4.33 -0.78 -2.89
N LEU A 319 4.59 0.52 -3.01
CA LEU A 319 5.69 1.04 -3.82
C LEU A 319 7.01 0.93 -3.04
N GLY A 320 8.02 0.31 -3.65
CA GLY A 320 9.39 0.31 -3.15
C GLY A 320 10.12 1.62 -3.46
N LEU A 321 11.30 1.82 -2.89
CA LEU A 321 12.16 2.98 -3.18
C LEU A 321 12.61 3.03 -4.66
N ASP A 322 12.65 1.89 -5.33
CA ASP A 322 12.95 1.75 -6.76
C ASP A 322 11.76 2.06 -7.67
N SER A 323 10.67 2.59 -7.08
CA SER A 323 9.40 2.86 -7.76
C SER A 323 8.73 1.63 -8.37
N GLN A 324 9.17 0.40 -8.02
CA GLN A 324 8.48 -0.82 -8.42
C GLN A 324 7.38 -1.16 -7.41
N ILE A 325 6.40 -1.94 -7.86
CA ILE A 325 5.36 -2.45 -6.99
C ILE A 325 5.82 -3.79 -6.40
N TYR A 326 5.73 -3.89 -5.09
CA TYR A 326 5.92 -5.15 -4.39
C TYR A 326 4.58 -5.62 -3.85
N LEU A 327 4.31 -6.90 -4.00
CA LEU A 327 3.05 -7.51 -3.58
C LEU A 327 3.26 -8.78 -2.78
N VAL A 328 2.29 -9.06 -1.95
CA VAL A 328 2.23 -10.27 -1.12
C VAL A 328 1.47 -11.36 -1.85
N GLU A 329 2.08 -12.51 -2.02
CA GLU A 329 1.47 -13.76 -2.49
C GLU A 329 1.10 -14.63 -1.27
N SER A 330 -0.10 -14.44 -0.71
CA SER A 330 -0.50 -15.00 0.59
C SER A 330 -0.48 -16.53 0.60
N ALA A 331 -1.11 -17.20 -0.36
CA ALA A 331 -1.06 -18.64 -0.50
C ALA A 331 0.24 -19.12 -1.17
N GLY A 332 0.86 -18.27 -1.99
CA GLY A 332 2.15 -18.53 -2.64
C GLY A 332 3.35 -18.49 -1.68
N ASN A 333 3.19 -17.94 -0.48
CA ASN A 333 4.24 -17.78 0.54
C ASN A 333 5.46 -17.02 0.01
N LYS A 334 5.22 -15.91 -0.73
CA LYS A 334 6.26 -15.10 -1.38
C LYS A 334 5.96 -13.62 -1.30
N ILE A 335 7.02 -12.83 -1.51
CA ILE A 335 6.91 -11.43 -1.94
C ILE A 335 7.32 -11.36 -3.41
N ALA A 336 6.48 -10.77 -4.26
CA ALA A 336 6.79 -10.58 -5.67
C ALA A 336 7.11 -9.13 -5.98
N GLN A 337 8.03 -8.90 -6.90
CA GLN A 337 8.34 -7.59 -7.47
C GLN A 337 7.70 -7.48 -8.85
N PHE A 338 6.87 -6.50 -9.04
CA PHE A 338 6.24 -6.19 -10.32
C PHE A 338 6.82 -4.90 -10.89
N ARG A 339 7.48 -5.04 -12.02
CA ARG A 339 8.01 -3.92 -12.78
C ARG A 339 6.94 -3.40 -13.75
N TYR A 340 6.61 -2.14 -13.62
CA TYR A 340 5.82 -1.39 -14.59
C TYR A 340 6.65 -0.21 -15.10
N PHE A 341 6.23 0.37 -16.22
CA PHE A 341 6.99 1.46 -16.82
C PHE A 341 6.20 2.75 -16.69
N ALA A 342 6.87 3.77 -16.15
CA ALA A 342 6.44 5.14 -16.35
C ALA A 342 6.60 5.46 -17.84
N VAL A 343 5.54 5.95 -18.46
CA VAL A 343 5.54 6.43 -19.86
C VAL A 343 6.18 7.79 -19.93
#